data_d0ac045ac386f6c143312b56ed8aae2f
#
_entry.id   d0ac045ac386f6c143312b56ed8aae2f
#
_cell.length_a   1.000
_cell.length_b   1.000
_cell.length_c   1.000
_cell.angle_alpha   90.00
_cell.angle_beta   90.00
_cell.angle_gamma   90.00
#
_symmetry.space_group_name_H-M   'P 1'
#
loop_
_entity.id
_entity.type
_entity.pdbx_description
1 polymer ?
#
loop_
_entity_poly.entity_id
_entity_poly.type
_entity_poly.pdbx_seq_one_letter_code
_entity_poly.pdbx_strand_id
1 'polypeptide(L)'
;MSRIPLRALVLVALALAGQCPTSAALAEQDLAQAKWVKSTAYAVPKETATEGEGYFSIIEGLNKRLYIGTHANAVNSWLVEFDPAAEKMKVVVDAHKAIGKDIKGFGSQAKIHTRNNVGASGKIYFGTKQGYPDTNKGEKREDYPGGYPMVYDPKTDETKVYPIPVPHEGINSITPDESRGVAYISTCSDGRPGPGENSHFLILDLKTSAYRNLIDTKHVYGFIVVDYLGRAYHPMLGGGIMRYDPKTDAVEILKQTIDGQAPTKESNLANSDVQVSVQKEATPGASAPLYRTQVTLPAGHPINWDITPDGKTLYSLPMSTNNAYVYDLTKTGDTLAGKSLGTLVQGAKTTDCRAMCVGPKGTMWAAITESHSKVGQLLHLVSYRPGDKAPRDHGPVSVSNPNFTEFVDKDGKPLPFHGGFGKFGDVTTTKYVILGVCEAKSGDVYIMALHPYSVLKVSAQELGAKD
;
A
#
# COMPACT_ATOMS: atom_id res chain seq x y z
N MET A 1 -42.77 33.04 72.92
CA MET A 1 -43.33 31.79 72.34
C MET A 1 -44.06 32.13 71.07
N SER A 2 -43.44 32.05 69.97
CA SER A 2 -44.09 32.34 68.70
C SER A 2 -43.43 31.50 67.65
N ARG A 3 -44.15 30.57 67.00
CA ARG A 3 -43.75 29.66 65.95
C ARG A 3 -43.81 30.35 64.60
N ILE A 4 -42.71 30.38 63.88
CA ILE A 4 -42.65 30.84 62.47
C ILE A 4 -42.73 29.61 61.60
N PRO A 5 -43.58 29.56 60.58
CA PRO A 5 -43.65 28.43 59.65
C PRO A 5 -42.61 28.55 58.54
N LEU A 6 -41.96 27.45 58.32
CA LEU A 6 -40.97 27.24 57.27
C LEU A 6 -41.70 27.11 55.90
N ARG A 7 -41.47 28.06 55.00
CA ARG A 7 -41.94 27.95 53.60
C ARG A 7 -40.94 27.10 52.81
N ALA A 8 -41.41 25.99 52.29
CA ALA A 8 -40.64 25.15 51.36
C ALA A 8 -40.51 25.84 50.03
N LEU A 9 -39.28 26.07 49.61
CA LEU A 9 -38.91 26.51 48.26
C LEU A 9 -38.75 25.26 47.37
N VAL A 10 -39.73 25.05 46.47
CA VAL A 10 -39.63 24.02 45.43
C VAL A 10 -38.77 24.57 44.29
N LEU A 11 -37.54 24.10 44.22
CA LEU A 11 -36.67 24.30 43.05
C LEU A 11 -37.10 23.32 41.93
N VAL A 12 -37.75 23.85 40.90
CA VAL A 12 -37.95 23.11 39.67
C VAL A 12 -36.65 23.16 38.89
N ALA A 13 -35.88 22.03 38.96
CA ALA A 13 -34.76 21.81 38.08
C ALA A 13 -35.31 21.39 36.70
N LEU A 14 -35.30 22.32 35.74
CA LEU A 14 -35.48 21.95 34.31
C LEU A 14 -34.23 21.15 33.91
N ALA A 15 -34.38 19.85 33.82
CA ALA A 15 -33.44 18.97 33.12
C ALA A 15 -33.50 19.27 31.63
N LEU A 16 -32.62 20.12 31.11
CA LEU A 16 -32.26 20.15 29.71
C LEU A 16 -31.56 18.85 29.39
N ALA A 17 -32.34 17.84 29.01
CA ALA A 17 -31.81 16.67 28.34
C ALA A 17 -31.20 17.16 27.02
N GLY A 18 -29.89 17.41 27.04
CA GLY A 18 -29.11 17.53 25.85
C GLY A 18 -29.25 16.23 25.07
N GLN A 19 -30.09 16.25 24.03
CA GLN A 19 -30.07 15.22 23.02
C GLN A 19 -28.67 15.26 22.41
N CYS A 20 -27.81 14.30 22.77
CA CYS A 20 -26.68 13.94 21.93
C CYS A 20 -27.26 13.78 20.52
N PRO A 21 -26.69 14.47 19.49
CA PRO A 21 -27.10 14.18 18.15
C PRO A 21 -26.79 12.69 17.92
N THR A 22 -27.85 11.87 17.83
CA THR A 22 -27.76 10.55 17.24
C THR A 22 -27.02 10.75 15.93
N SER A 23 -25.87 10.12 15.77
CA SER A 23 -25.13 10.14 14.52
C SER A 23 -26.13 9.72 13.43
N ALA A 24 -26.63 10.70 12.68
CA ALA A 24 -27.43 10.41 11.50
C ALA A 24 -26.56 9.48 10.66
N ALA A 25 -27.01 8.25 10.45
CA ALA A 25 -26.37 7.34 9.53
C ALA A 25 -26.28 8.13 8.22
N LEU A 26 -25.03 8.45 7.81
CA LEU A 26 -24.80 9.19 6.58
C LEU A 26 -25.48 8.42 5.47
N ALA A 27 -26.32 9.10 4.70
CA ALA A 27 -27.06 8.47 3.62
C ALA A 27 -26.07 7.95 2.58
N GLU A 28 -26.28 6.71 2.14
CA GLU A 28 -25.54 6.11 1.05
C GLU A 28 -25.62 6.99 -0.21
N GLN A 29 -24.54 7.13 -0.95
CA GLN A 29 -24.49 7.96 -2.15
C GLN A 29 -25.57 7.53 -3.16
N ASP A 30 -26.37 8.50 -3.65
CA ASP A 30 -27.30 8.24 -4.75
C ASP A 30 -26.53 8.15 -6.07
N LEU A 31 -26.37 6.95 -6.59
CA LEU A 31 -25.64 6.68 -7.82
C LEU A 31 -26.26 7.32 -9.07
N ALA A 32 -27.57 7.68 -9.02
CA ALA A 32 -28.22 8.40 -10.12
C ALA A 32 -27.70 9.84 -10.23
N GLN A 33 -27.19 10.40 -9.13
CA GLN A 33 -26.64 11.75 -9.07
C GLN A 33 -25.10 11.74 -9.01
N ALA A 34 -24.47 10.56 -9.02
CA ALA A 34 -23.05 10.44 -8.91
C ALA A 34 -22.32 11.01 -10.13
N LYS A 35 -21.28 11.79 -9.89
CA LYS A 35 -20.35 12.20 -10.93
C LYS A 35 -19.36 11.06 -11.18
N TRP A 36 -19.63 10.24 -12.18
CA TRP A 36 -18.79 9.12 -12.54
C TRP A 36 -17.48 9.58 -13.17
N VAL A 37 -16.36 9.04 -12.66
CA VAL A 37 -15.04 9.18 -13.25
C VAL A 37 -14.82 8.07 -14.27
N LYS A 38 -14.67 8.43 -15.54
CA LYS A 38 -14.53 7.46 -16.62
C LYS A 38 -13.12 6.91 -16.68
N SER A 39 -13.00 5.59 -16.77
CA SER A 39 -11.73 4.91 -17.01
C SER A 39 -11.80 4.00 -18.22
N THR A 40 -10.65 3.75 -18.82
CA THR A 40 -10.46 2.72 -19.87
C THR A 40 -9.66 1.58 -19.28
N ALA A 41 -10.13 0.35 -19.44
CA ALA A 41 -9.51 -0.84 -18.90
C ALA A 41 -8.63 -1.56 -19.91
N TYR A 42 -7.48 -2.06 -19.46
CA TYR A 42 -6.52 -2.87 -20.24
C TYR A 42 -6.22 -4.14 -19.46
N ALA A 43 -6.52 -5.30 -20.05
CA ALA A 43 -6.24 -6.58 -19.43
C ALA A 43 -4.73 -6.84 -19.33
N VAL A 44 -4.28 -7.29 -18.16
CA VAL A 44 -2.93 -7.85 -18.01
C VAL A 44 -2.87 -9.19 -18.75
N PRO A 45 -1.73 -9.58 -19.36
CA PRO A 45 -1.61 -10.83 -20.10
C PRO A 45 -2.10 -12.03 -19.26
N LYS A 46 -3.03 -12.82 -19.80
CA LYS A 46 -3.75 -13.90 -19.08
C LYS A 46 -2.82 -14.92 -18.43
N GLU A 47 -1.74 -15.25 -19.11
CA GLU A 47 -0.72 -16.20 -18.64
C GLU A 47 0.00 -15.74 -17.37
N THR A 48 -0.02 -14.41 -17.09
CA THR A 48 0.69 -13.82 -15.96
C THR A 48 -0.19 -13.59 -14.74
N ALA A 49 -1.48 -13.82 -14.84
CA ALA A 49 -2.45 -13.52 -13.79
C ALA A 49 -3.57 -14.56 -13.76
N THR A 50 -3.20 -15.83 -13.52
CA THR A 50 -4.11 -16.98 -13.62
C THR A 50 -5.27 -16.94 -12.63
N GLU A 51 -5.13 -16.22 -11.53
CA GLU A 51 -6.15 -16.07 -10.49
C GLU A 51 -6.74 -14.67 -10.42
N GLY A 52 -6.27 -13.77 -11.29
CA GLY A 52 -6.77 -12.41 -11.37
C GLY A 52 -6.40 -11.54 -10.18
N GLU A 53 -5.41 -11.91 -9.37
CA GLU A 53 -4.95 -11.11 -8.25
C GLU A 53 -3.70 -10.29 -8.61
N GLY A 54 -3.71 -9.02 -8.24
CA GLY A 54 -2.54 -8.16 -8.29
C GLY A 54 -2.54 -7.18 -7.14
N TYR A 55 -1.34 -6.92 -6.60
CA TYR A 55 -1.19 -6.05 -5.45
C TYR A 55 -0.17 -4.97 -5.77
N PHE A 56 -0.11 -3.87 -5.10
CA PHE A 56 0.86 -2.74 -5.06
C PHE A 56 1.71 -2.43 -6.31
N SER A 57 1.93 -3.37 -7.19
CA SER A 57 2.99 -3.36 -8.18
C SER A 57 2.61 -2.62 -9.45
N ILE A 58 2.52 -1.29 -9.37
CA ILE A 58 2.48 -0.44 -10.55
C ILE A 58 3.34 0.81 -10.33
N ILE A 59 4.21 1.13 -11.28
CA ILE A 59 5.00 2.36 -11.27
C ILE A 59 5.34 2.80 -12.68
N GLU A 60 5.43 4.12 -12.91
CA GLU A 60 5.94 4.66 -14.17
C GLU A 60 7.47 4.73 -14.15
N GLY A 61 8.11 4.13 -15.15
CA GLY A 61 9.54 4.25 -15.39
C GLY A 61 9.94 5.59 -16.01
N LEU A 62 11.25 5.88 -16.05
CA LEU A 62 11.74 7.08 -16.68
C LEU A 62 11.49 7.11 -18.21
N ASN A 63 11.24 5.96 -18.81
CA ASN A 63 10.84 5.79 -20.22
C ASN A 63 9.34 6.00 -20.47
N LYS A 64 8.57 6.47 -19.46
CA LYS A 64 7.12 6.72 -19.52
C LYS A 64 6.28 5.44 -19.73
N ARG A 65 6.83 4.27 -19.46
CA ARG A 65 6.11 2.99 -19.46
C ARG A 65 5.78 2.60 -18.03
N LEU A 66 4.69 1.86 -17.86
CA LEU A 66 4.29 1.37 -16.55
C LEU A 66 4.81 -0.06 -16.34
N TYR A 67 5.30 -0.35 -15.15
CA TYR A 67 5.80 -1.66 -14.76
C TYR A 67 4.89 -2.25 -13.70
N ILE A 68 4.36 -3.44 -13.98
CA ILE A 68 3.28 -4.08 -13.24
C ILE A 68 3.76 -5.44 -12.78
N GLY A 69 3.70 -5.71 -11.48
CA GLY A 69 3.92 -7.05 -10.94
C GLY A 69 2.64 -7.89 -11.01
N THR A 70 2.79 -9.18 -11.22
CA THR A 70 1.66 -10.11 -11.38
C THR A 70 1.61 -11.17 -10.30
N HIS A 71 0.54 -11.96 -10.30
CA HIS A 71 0.33 -13.05 -9.36
C HIS A 71 -0.27 -14.28 -10.06
N ALA A 72 0.41 -15.41 -9.91
CA ALA A 72 -0.14 -16.72 -10.24
C ALA A 72 0.23 -17.70 -9.12
N ASN A 73 -0.74 -18.01 -8.27
CA ASN A 73 -0.53 -18.83 -7.07
C ASN A 73 -0.01 -20.21 -7.44
N ALA A 74 0.96 -20.71 -6.67
CA ALA A 74 1.62 -21.99 -6.88
C ALA A 74 2.30 -22.17 -8.24
N VAL A 75 2.46 -21.09 -9.03
CA VAL A 75 2.99 -21.13 -10.39
C VAL A 75 4.23 -20.26 -10.53
N ASN A 76 4.07 -18.94 -10.63
CA ASN A 76 5.15 -17.97 -10.91
C ASN A 76 4.63 -16.54 -10.78
N SER A 77 5.51 -15.55 -10.99
CA SER A 77 5.15 -14.15 -11.20
C SER A 77 5.98 -13.52 -12.30
N TRP A 78 5.46 -12.43 -12.87
CA TRP A 78 6.08 -11.74 -13.99
C TRP A 78 6.05 -10.23 -13.75
N LEU A 79 7.05 -9.53 -14.28
CA LEU A 79 6.99 -8.09 -14.46
C LEU A 79 6.48 -7.82 -15.88
N VAL A 80 5.39 -7.08 -15.98
CA VAL A 80 4.77 -6.68 -17.24
C VAL A 80 5.03 -5.22 -17.47
N GLU A 81 5.47 -4.87 -18.68
CA GLU A 81 5.58 -3.49 -19.15
C GLU A 81 4.32 -3.13 -19.93
N PHE A 82 3.67 -2.02 -19.57
CA PHE A 82 2.60 -1.41 -20.35
C PHE A 82 3.10 -0.14 -21.01
N ASP A 83 2.94 -0.06 -22.32
CA ASP A 83 3.19 1.13 -23.13
C ASP A 83 1.88 1.91 -23.32
N PRO A 84 1.67 3.04 -22.61
CA PRO A 84 0.42 3.79 -22.69
C PRO A 84 0.16 4.43 -24.06
N ALA A 85 1.21 4.69 -24.83
CA ALA A 85 1.08 5.30 -26.15
C ALA A 85 0.66 4.28 -27.23
N ALA A 86 1.17 3.05 -27.12
CA ALA A 86 0.81 1.94 -28.00
C ALA A 86 -0.39 1.15 -27.48
N GLU A 87 -0.80 1.36 -26.23
CA GLU A 87 -1.83 0.61 -25.49
C GLU A 87 -1.56 -0.91 -25.48
N LYS A 88 -0.27 -1.28 -25.34
CA LYS A 88 0.18 -2.67 -25.40
C LYS A 88 0.96 -3.06 -24.16
N MET A 89 0.78 -4.32 -23.78
CA MET A 89 1.53 -4.95 -22.71
C MET A 89 2.45 -6.03 -23.24
N LYS A 90 3.61 -6.20 -22.60
CA LYS A 90 4.53 -7.31 -22.82
C LYS A 90 5.13 -7.76 -21.49
N VAL A 91 5.43 -9.05 -21.35
CA VAL A 91 6.23 -9.58 -20.26
C VAL A 91 7.68 -9.17 -20.48
N VAL A 92 8.29 -8.56 -19.47
CA VAL A 92 9.72 -8.17 -19.51
C VAL A 92 10.57 -9.01 -18.55
N VAL A 93 9.99 -9.53 -17.45
CA VAL A 93 10.67 -10.48 -16.57
C VAL A 93 9.75 -11.64 -16.24
N ASP A 94 10.27 -12.85 -16.39
CA ASP A 94 9.74 -14.07 -15.82
C ASP A 94 10.58 -14.40 -14.58
N ALA A 95 9.97 -14.42 -13.39
CA ALA A 95 10.72 -14.55 -12.14
C ALA A 95 11.45 -15.89 -12.06
N HIS A 96 10.80 -17.00 -12.38
CA HIS A 96 11.44 -18.32 -12.34
C HIS A 96 12.59 -18.43 -13.34
N LYS A 97 12.40 -17.94 -14.56
CA LYS A 97 13.46 -17.89 -15.57
C LYS A 97 14.64 -17.04 -15.11
N ALA A 98 14.37 -15.87 -14.51
CA ALA A 98 15.43 -14.98 -14.01
C ALA A 98 16.25 -15.61 -12.88
N ILE A 99 15.61 -16.36 -11.97
CA ILE A 99 16.33 -17.06 -10.88
C ILE A 99 16.91 -18.41 -11.30
N GLY A 100 16.63 -18.88 -12.53
CA GLY A 100 17.09 -20.19 -13.02
C GLY A 100 16.45 -21.39 -12.32
N LYS A 101 15.21 -21.26 -11.83
CA LYS A 101 14.50 -22.30 -11.09
C LYS A 101 13.05 -22.36 -11.53
N ASP A 102 12.51 -23.57 -11.73
CA ASP A 102 11.09 -23.83 -11.94
C ASP A 102 10.54 -24.57 -10.72
N ILE A 103 9.93 -23.82 -9.83
CA ILE A 103 9.39 -24.33 -8.56
C ILE A 103 7.87 -24.28 -8.64
N LYS A 104 7.21 -25.35 -8.25
CA LYS A 104 5.73 -25.43 -8.21
C LYS A 104 5.26 -25.45 -6.76
N GLY A 105 3.96 -25.24 -6.59
CA GLY A 105 3.33 -25.24 -5.28
C GLY A 105 3.72 -24.01 -4.46
N PHE A 106 3.61 -24.10 -3.15
CA PHE A 106 3.86 -22.98 -2.24
C PHE A 106 5.31 -22.48 -2.27
N GLY A 107 6.26 -23.33 -2.66
CA GLY A 107 7.66 -22.90 -2.85
C GLY A 107 7.91 -21.97 -4.03
N SER A 108 6.90 -21.75 -4.91
CA SER A 108 7.04 -20.90 -6.09
C SER A 108 7.16 -19.42 -5.74
N GLN A 109 7.73 -18.64 -6.67
CA GLN A 109 7.76 -17.19 -6.58
C GLN A 109 6.46 -16.60 -7.15
N ALA A 110 5.36 -16.85 -6.46
CA ALA A 110 4.00 -16.67 -6.97
C ALA A 110 3.56 -15.21 -7.13
N LYS A 111 4.26 -14.28 -6.52
CA LYS A 111 3.87 -12.85 -6.51
C LYS A 111 5.05 -11.94 -6.74
N ILE A 112 4.88 -10.89 -7.54
CA ILE A 112 5.60 -9.64 -7.40
C ILE A 112 4.66 -8.69 -6.63
N HIS A 113 4.78 -8.73 -5.30
CA HIS A 113 3.89 -8.03 -4.36
C HIS A 113 4.59 -6.85 -3.70
N THR A 114 5.75 -6.50 -4.20
CA THR A 114 6.48 -5.32 -3.76
C THR A 114 5.81 -4.06 -4.24
N ARG A 115 5.97 -2.99 -3.48
CA ARG A 115 5.94 -1.67 -4.10
C ARG A 115 7.16 -1.56 -4.98
N ASN A 116 6.96 -1.53 -6.30
CA ASN A 116 8.03 -1.30 -7.25
C ASN A 116 8.57 0.13 -7.11
N ASN A 117 9.86 0.32 -7.29
CA ASN A 117 10.51 1.62 -7.28
C ASN A 117 11.37 1.82 -8.52
N VAL A 118 11.60 3.07 -8.88
CA VAL A 118 12.49 3.44 -9.99
C VAL A 118 13.72 4.11 -9.43
N GLY A 119 14.89 3.59 -9.79
CA GLY A 119 16.17 4.22 -9.48
C GLY A 119 16.44 5.45 -10.34
N ALA A 120 17.37 6.28 -9.91
CA ALA A 120 17.83 7.45 -10.66
C ALA A 120 18.40 7.07 -12.04
N SER A 121 18.92 5.85 -12.18
CA SER A 121 19.38 5.28 -13.48
C SER A 121 18.25 4.93 -14.43
N GLY A 122 17.01 4.83 -13.94
CA GLY A 122 15.82 4.34 -14.65
C GLY A 122 15.56 2.85 -14.47
N LYS A 123 16.36 2.15 -13.68
CA LYS A 123 16.16 0.74 -13.37
C LYS A 123 14.94 0.56 -12.48
N ILE A 124 14.26 -0.56 -12.66
CA ILE A 124 13.05 -0.93 -11.92
C ILE A 124 13.43 -1.91 -10.82
N TYR A 125 13.19 -1.55 -9.58
CA TYR A 125 13.45 -2.33 -8.39
C TYR A 125 12.17 -2.99 -7.91
N PHE A 126 12.19 -4.31 -7.76
CA PHE A 126 11.05 -5.12 -7.33
C PHE A 126 11.52 -6.39 -6.63
N GLY A 127 10.61 -7.15 -6.09
CA GLY A 127 10.95 -8.42 -5.45
C GLY A 127 9.81 -9.41 -5.51
N THR A 128 10.14 -10.66 -5.25
CA THR A 128 9.17 -11.76 -5.28
C THR A 128 8.69 -12.14 -3.89
N LYS A 129 7.54 -12.80 -3.85
CA LYS A 129 6.87 -13.26 -2.64
C LYS A 129 6.12 -14.56 -2.89
N GLN A 130 5.87 -15.29 -1.79
CA GLN A 130 5.05 -16.49 -1.79
C GLN A 130 3.59 -16.22 -2.16
N GLY A 131 2.94 -17.27 -2.66
CA GLY A 131 1.49 -17.34 -2.77
C GLY A 131 0.82 -17.71 -1.46
N TYR A 132 -0.22 -18.53 -1.56
CA TYR A 132 -0.94 -19.09 -0.41
C TYR A 132 -0.68 -20.60 -0.33
N PRO A 133 -0.38 -21.13 0.87
CA PRO A 133 -0.18 -22.56 1.03
C PRO A 133 -1.50 -23.32 0.86
N ASP A 134 -1.45 -24.45 0.17
CA ASP A 134 -2.56 -25.41 0.14
C ASP A 134 -2.46 -26.34 1.37
N THR A 135 -3.14 -25.93 2.44
CA THR A 135 -3.14 -26.69 3.70
C THR A 135 -3.75 -28.08 3.54
N ASN A 136 -4.60 -28.31 2.52
CA ASN A 136 -5.15 -29.64 2.23
C ASN A 136 -4.09 -30.58 1.66
N LYS A 137 -3.04 -30.05 1.04
CA LYS A 137 -1.87 -30.79 0.58
C LYS A 137 -0.74 -30.86 1.62
N GLY A 138 -0.97 -30.30 2.81
CA GLY A 138 0.03 -30.27 3.87
C GLY A 138 1.17 -29.29 3.66
N GLU A 139 1.02 -28.34 2.74
CA GLU A 139 2.02 -27.28 2.52
C GLU A 139 2.16 -26.41 3.75
N LYS A 140 3.41 -26.10 4.10
CA LYS A 140 3.78 -25.34 5.28
C LYS A 140 4.58 -24.09 4.87
N ARG A 141 4.67 -23.15 5.78
CA ARG A 141 5.43 -21.92 5.60
C ARG A 141 6.90 -22.19 5.23
N GLU A 142 7.51 -23.19 5.85
CA GLU A 142 8.91 -23.58 5.66
C GLU A 142 9.19 -24.11 4.26
N ASP A 143 8.15 -24.50 3.50
CA ASP A 143 8.29 -24.93 2.12
C ASP A 143 8.60 -23.79 1.16
N TYR A 144 8.36 -22.53 1.58
CA TYR A 144 8.76 -21.34 0.82
C TYR A 144 10.22 -20.99 1.09
N PRO A 145 11.08 -20.93 0.07
CA PRO A 145 12.52 -20.68 0.29
C PRO A 145 12.84 -19.24 0.71
N GLY A 146 11.99 -18.30 0.34
CA GLY A 146 12.20 -16.85 0.51
C GLY A 146 12.09 -16.11 -0.83
N GLY A 147 11.90 -14.80 -0.77
CA GLY A 147 11.76 -13.91 -1.92
C GLY A 147 13.11 -13.41 -2.43
N TYR A 148 13.18 -13.14 -3.71
CA TYR A 148 14.35 -12.60 -4.38
C TYR A 148 14.15 -11.11 -4.67
N PRO A 149 15.03 -10.21 -4.17
CA PRO A 149 15.14 -8.86 -4.70
C PRO A 149 15.66 -8.90 -6.15
N MET A 150 15.07 -8.11 -7.02
CA MET A 150 15.38 -8.06 -8.44
C MET A 150 15.47 -6.63 -8.95
N VAL A 151 16.30 -6.42 -9.95
CA VAL A 151 16.45 -5.13 -10.64
C VAL A 151 16.43 -5.36 -12.14
N TYR A 152 15.43 -4.81 -12.81
CA TYR A 152 15.31 -4.84 -14.26
C TYR A 152 15.80 -3.53 -14.86
N ASP A 153 16.64 -3.61 -15.88
CA ASP A 153 17.12 -2.45 -16.65
C ASP A 153 16.36 -2.35 -17.99
N PRO A 154 15.44 -1.38 -18.14
CA PRO A 154 14.71 -1.22 -19.40
C PRO A 154 15.55 -0.82 -20.61
N LYS A 155 16.80 -0.41 -20.40
CA LYS A 155 17.71 -0.02 -21.50
C LYS A 155 18.42 -1.21 -22.12
N THR A 156 18.73 -2.22 -21.29
CA THR A 156 19.49 -3.40 -21.73
C THR A 156 18.64 -4.65 -21.81
N ASP A 157 17.40 -4.60 -21.30
CA ASP A 157 16.48 -5.74 -21.11
C ASP A 157 17.05 -6.84 -20.20
N GLU A 158 17.94 -6.45 -19.27
CA GLU A 158 18.60 -7.37 -18.35
C GLU A 158 17.98 -7.32 -16.97
N THR A 159 17.94 -8.47 -16.30
CA THR A 159 17.48 -8.59 -14.91
C THR A 159 18.60 -9.10 -14.03
N LYS A 160 18.98 -8.31 -13.02
CA LYS A 160 19.86 -8.75 -11.94
C LYS A 160 19.02 -9.31 -10.81
N VAL A 161 19.35 -10.53 -10.36
CA VAL A 161 18.73 -11.21 -9.22
C VAL A 161 19.72 -11.21 -8.06
N TYR A 162 19.25 -10.82 -6.88
CA TYR A 162 20.03 -10.87 -5.65
C TYR A 162 19.65 -12.12 -4.84
N PRO A 163 20.57 -12.64 -3.99
CA PRO A 163 20.26 -13.77 -3.12
C PRO A 163 19.06 -13.51 -2.20
N ILE A 164 18.42 -14.56 -1.73
CA ILE A 164 17.36 -14.47 -0.72
C ILE A 164 17.94 -13.84 0.54
N PRO A 165 17.40 -12.71 1.03
CA PRO A 165 17.96 -12.05 2.23
C PRO A 165 17.57 -12.75 3.53
N VAL A 166 16.35 -13.27 3.62
CA VAL A 166 15.80 -13.93 4.81
C VAL A 166 15.03 -15.17 4.37
N PRO A 167 15.40 -16.35 4.85
CA PRO A 167 14.66 -17.57 4.55
C PRO A 167 13.17 -17.46 4.94
N HIS A 168 12.30 -18.01 4.12
CA HIS A 168 10.85 -18.10 4.33
C HIS A 168 10.09 -16.76 4.33
N GLU A 169 10.76 -15.65 4.05
CA GLU A 169 10.14 -14.33 3.96
C GLU A 169 10.13 -13.81 2.51
N GLY A 170 9.02 -13.20 2.11
CA GLY A 170 8.90 -12.53 0.82
C GLY A 170 9.41 -11.09 0.89
N ILE A 171 9.72 -10.51 -0.26
CA ILE A 171 10.09 -9.10 -0.37
C ILE A 171 8.81 -8.26 -0.38
N ASN A 172 8.73 -7.28 0.52
CA ASN A 172 7.59 -6.39 0.64
C ASN A 172 7.84 -5.01 0.04
N SER A 173 9.07 -4.51 0.18
CA SER A 173 9.53 -3.25 -0.40
C SER A 173 11.00 -3.33 -0.77
N ILE A 174 11.39 -2.72 -1.87
CA ILE A 174 12.79 -2.48 -2.23
C ILE A 174 12.91 -1.06 -2.76
N THR A 175 13.60 -0.20 -2.01
CA THR A 175 13.73 1.22 -2.31
C THR A 175 15.18 1.58 -2.55
N PRO A 176 15.56 1.96 -3.79
CA PRO A 176 16.94 2.22 -4.13
C PRO A 176 17.46 3.56 -3.56
N ASP A 177 18.71 3.56 -3.15
CA ASP A 177 19.56 4.73 -3.01
C ASP A 177 20.84 4.50 -3.84
N GLU A 178 20.69 4.66 -5.13
CA GLU A 178 21.78 4.38 -6.09
C GLU A 178 22.98 5.29 -5.88
N SER A 179 22.75 6.49 -5.33
CA SER A 179 23.85 7.44 -5.01
C SER A 179 24.82 6.88 -3.98
N ARG A 180 24.31 6.04 -3.07
CA ARG A 180 25.11 5.33 -2.06
C ARG A 180 25.43 3.88 -2.46
N GLY A 181 24.95 3.42 -3.61
CA GLY A 181 25.13 2.05 -4.07
C GLY A 181 24.37 1.02 -3.26
N VAL A 182 23.28 1.40 -2.63
CA VAL A 182 22.47 0.51 -1.78
C VAL A 182 20.99 0.50 -2.18
N ALA A 183 20.26 -0.49 -1.68
CA ALA A 183 18.79 -0.49 -1.63
C ALA A 183 18.32 -0.90 -0.24
N TYR A 184 17.24 -0.30 0.21
CA TYR A 184 16.57 -0.63 1.45
C TYR A 184 15.46 -1.63 1.19
N ILE A 185 15.43 -2.72 1.97
CA ILE A 185 14.49 -3.83 1.77
C ILE A 185 13.68 -4.05 3.04
N SER A 186 12.36 -4.16 2.87
CA SER A 186 11.46 -4.71 3.86
C SER A 186 11.02 -6.10 3.44
N THR A 187 11.06 -7.05 4.37
CA THR A 187 10.56 -8.40 4.16
C THR A 187 9.29 -8.64 4.97
N CYS A 188 8.55 -9.66 4.64
CA CYS A 188 7.47 -10.15 5.46
C CYS A 188 7.23 -11.63 5.23
N SER A 189 6.70 -12.30 6.23
CA SER A 189 6.24 -13.68 6.09
C SER A 189 5.00 -13.79 5.21
N ASP A 190 4.02 -14.59 5.52
CA ASP A 190 2.89 -14.89 4.62
C ASP A 190 1.86 -13.76 4.44
N GLY A 191 2.06 -12.62 5.10
CA GLY A 191 1.14 -11.49 5.05
C GLY A 191 0.03 -11.55 6.09
N ARG A 192 0.04 -12.52 6.98
CA ARG A 192 -0.89 -12.62 8.10
C ARG A 192 -0.14 -12.41 9.40
N PRO A 193 -0.44 -11.34 10.16
CA PRO A 193 0.17 -11.13 11.46
C PRO A 193 -0.16 -12.30 12.39
N GLY A 194 0.86 -12.88 12.98
CA GLY A 194 0.72 -13.99 13.92
C GLY A 194 1.88 -14.09 14.91
N PRO A 195 1.73 -14.85 15.99
CA PRO A 195 2.83 -15.12 16.89
C PRO A 195 3.99 -15.80 16.14
N GLY A 196 5.19 -15.24 16.24
CA GLY A 196 6.39 -15.79 15.59
C GLY A 196 6.68 -15.27 14.19
N GLU A 197 5.77 -14.56 13.53
CA GLU A 197 6.03 -13.95 12.24
C GLU A 197 6.84 -12.65 12.39
N ASN A 198 7.89 -12.54 11.57
CA ASN A 198 8.81 -11.41 11.61
C ASN A 198 8.83 -10.67 10.26
N SER A 199 9.27 -9.44 10.32
CA SER A 199 9.66 -8.62 9.19
C SER A 199 11.03 -8.04 9.48
N HIS A 200 11.83 -7.84 8.45
CA HIS A 200 13.17 -7.29 8.57
C HIS A 200 13.26 -6.00 7.79
N PHE A 201 14.04 -5.07 8.31
CA PHE A 201 14.52 -3.93 7.57
C PHE A 201 16.01 -4.10 7.27
N LEU A 202 16.35 -4.23 6.00
CA LEU A 202 17.68 -4.59 5.54
C LEU A 202 18.24 -3.50 4.63
N ILE A 203 19.58 -3.40 4.62
CA ILE A 203 20.33 -2.70 3.58
C ILE A 203 20.95 -3.76 2.68
N LEU A 204 20.71 -3.64 1.37
CA LEU A 204 21.37 -4.40 0.31
C LEU A 204 22.48 -3.55 -0.31
N ASP A 205 23.71 -4.03 -0.29
CA ASP A 205 24.79 -3.47 -1.12
C ASP A 205 24.60 -3.94 -2.57
N LEU A 206 24.35 -3.00 -3.47
CA LEU A 206 24.03 -3.30 -4.88
C LEU A 206 25.22 -3.86 -5.67
N LYS A 207 26.45 -3.64 -5.19
CA LYS A 207 27.69 -4.13 -5.84
C LYS A 207 28.04 -5.53 -5.36
N THR A 208 28.10 -5.72 -4.05
CA THR A 208 28.59 -6.96 -3.42
C THR A 208 27.48 -7.99 -3.20
N SER A 209 26.21 -7.57 -3.27
CA SER A 209 25.03 -8.38 -2.92
C SER A 209 24.95 -8.78 -1.44
N ALA A 210 25.72 -8.12 -0.58
CA ALA A 210 25.69 -8.35 0.86
C ALA A 210 24.48 -7.65 1.51
N TYR A 211 23.99 -8.25 2.58
CA TYR A 211 22.89 -7.70 3.38
C TYR A 211 23.37 -7.31 4.78
N ARG A 212 22.82 -6.21 5.28
CA ARG A 212 22.91 -5.80 6.67
C ARG A 212 21.52 -5.65 7.25
N ASN A 213 21.22 -6.38 8.32
CA ASN A 213 19.96 -6.26 9.02
C ASN A 213 20.01 -5.08 10.00
N LEU A 214 19.03 -4.18 9.90
CA LEU A 214 18.89 -3.04 10.81
C LEU A 214 17.90 -3.31 11.93
N ILE A 215 16.83 -4.02 11.65
CA ILE A 215 15.80 -4.36 12.61
C ILE A 215 15.10 -5.66 12.24
N ASP A 216 14.77 -6.42 13.27
CA ASP A 216 13.88 -7.57 13.26
C ASP A 216 12.65 -7.20 14.08
N THR A 217 11.48 -7.17 13.47
CA THR A 217 10.22 -6.77 14.09
C THR A 217 9.13 -7.78 13.77
N LYS A 218 8.00 -7.72 14.48
CA LYS A 218 6.82 -8.49 14.09
C LYS A 218 6.26 -8.00 12.77
N HIS A 219 5.54 -8.88 12.09
CA HIS A 219 5.01 -8.62 10.77
C HIS A 219 4.30 -7.27 10.68
N VAL A 220 4.73 -6.49 9.74
CA VAL A 220 4.10 -5.25 9.32
C VAL A 220 4.30 -5.11 7.80
N TYR A 221 3.26 -4.70 7.08
CA TYR A 221 3.44 -4.28 5.71
C TYR A 221 4.16 -2.93 5.72
N GLY A 222 5.49 -2.98 5.58
CA GLY A 222 6.34 -1.80 5.58
C GLY A 222 6.83 -1.49 4.17
N PHE A 223 6.40 -0.35 3.61
CA PHE A 223 7.09 0.22 2.46
C PHE A 223 8.14 1.18 2.97
N ILE A 224 9.34 1.07 2.45
CA ILE A 224 10.41 1.97 2.84
C ILE A 224 10.34 3.21 1.96
N VAL A 225 10.38 4.38 2.58
CA VAL A 225 10.54 5.66 1.91
C VAL A 225 11.88 6.27 2.30
N VAL A 226 12.46 7.05 1.39
CA VAL A 226 13.75 7.73 1.60
C VAL A 226 13.53 9.23 1.46
N ASP A 227 13.92 10.00 2.47
CA ASP A 227 13.73 11.44 2.47
C ASP A 227 14.85 12.20 1.72
N TYR A 228 14.70 13.54 1.66
CA TYR A 228 15.62 14.44 0.97
C TYR A 228 17.05 14.45 1.54
N LEU A 229 17.27 13.93 2.75
CA LEU A 229 18.58 13.74 3.37
C LEU A 229 19.14 12.33 3.13
N GLY A 230 18.35 11.45 2.48
CA GLY A 230 18.68 10.06 2.25
C GLY A 230 18.44 9.15 3.45
N ARG A 231 17.66 9.63 4.46
CA ARG A 231 17.27 8.80 5.60
C ARG A 231 16.13 7.89 5.19
N ALA A 232 16.22 6.64 5.58
CA ALA A 232 15.23 5.62 5.25
C ALA A 232 14.27 5.38 6.42
N TYR A 233 12.98 5.29 6.14
CA TYR A 233 11.92 5.14 7.14
C TYR A 233 11.19 3.81 6.92
N HIS A 234 10.97 3.09 8.02
CA HIS A 234 10.22 1.85 8.05
C HIS A 234 9.17 1.90 9.17
N PRO A 235 7.88 1.61 8.88
CA PRO A 235 6.87 1.55 9.93
C PRO A 235 7.12 0.35 10.83
N MET A 236 6.75 0.50 12.09
CA MET A 236 6.82 -0.56 13.08
C MET A 236 5.43 -0.90 13.60
N LEU A 237 5.27 -2.12 14.04
CA LEU A 237 4.08 -2.51 14.74
C LEU A 237 3.91 -1.67 16.02
N GLY A 238 2.67 -1.26 16.31
CA GLY A 238 2.38 -0.39 17.47
C GLY A 238 2.54 1.11 17.20
N GLY A 239 2.70 1.51 15.94
CA GLY A 239 2.70 2.92 15.52
C GLY A 239 4.05 3.63 15.64
N GLY A 240 5.12 2.93 16.01
CA GLY A 240 6.48 3.45 15.95
C GLY A 240 6.96 3.55 14.49
N ILE A 241 7.93 4.41 14.27
CA ILE A 241 8.58 4.57 12.98
C ILE A 241 10.08 4.52 13.18
N MET A 242 10.71 3.56 12.52
CA MET A 242 12.15 3.50 12.49
C MET A 242 12.70 4.42 11.42
N ARG A 243 13.72 5.19 11.75
CA ARG A 243 14.52 6.00 10.83
C ARG A 243 15.97 5.55 10.88
N TYR A 244 16.51 5.21 9.73
CA TYR A 244 17.94 4.99 9.56
C TYR A 244 18.57 6.19 8.88
N ASP A 245 19.62 6.75 9.47
CA ASP A 245 20.43 7.82 8.88
C ASP A 245 21.75 7.25 8.36
N PRO A 246 21.94 7.16 7.03
CA PRO A 246 23.17 6.61 6.46
C PRO A 246 24.40 7.52 6.64
N LYS A 247 24.20 8.79 6.99
CA LYS A 247 25.33 9.72 7.24
C LYS A 247 26.01 9.44 8.57
N THR A 248 25.23 9.09 9.59
CA THR A 248 25.72 8.81 10.94
C THR A 248 25.76 7.32 11.25
N ASP A 249 25.26 6.49 10.34
CA ASP A 249 25.04 5.06 10.52
C ASP A 249 24.17 4.73 11.76
N ALA A 250 23.23 5.60 12.07
CA ALA A 250 22.40 5.52 13.26
C ALA A 250 20.98 5.09 12.95
N VAL A 251 20.39 4.32 13.87
CA VAL A 251 18.98 3.94 13.86
C VAL A 251 18.28 4.65 15.02
N GLU A 252 17.16 5.28 14.73
CA GLU A 252 16.32 5.95 15.71
C GLU A 252 14.88 5.42 15.61
N ILE A 253 14.22 5.35 16.75
CA ILE A 253 12.78 5.03 16.81
C ILE A 253 12.03 6.32 17.12
N LEU A 254 11.29 6.79 16.13
CA LEU A 254 10.50 8.02 16.24
C LEU A 254 9.15 7.70 16.87
N LYS A 255 8.73 8.61 17.75
CA LYS A 255 7.33 8.68 18.17
C LYS A 255 6.51 9.28 17.02
N GLN A 256 5.24 8.91 16.96
CA GLN A 256 4.30 9.48 16.00
C GLN A 256 3.23 10.27 16.74
N THR A 257 2.87 11.44 16.21
CA THR A 257 1.71 12.21 16.69
C THR A 257 0.84 12.62 15.51
N ILE A 258 -0.47 12.75 15.74
CA ILE A 258 -1.42 13.33 14.79
C ILE A 258 -2.10 14.51 15.46
N ASP A 259 -2.01 15.67 14.85
CA ASP A 259 -2.54 16.95 15.39
C ASP A 259 -2.11 17.18 16.86
N GLY A 260 -0.85 16.81 17.17
CA GLY A 260 -0.24 16.94 18.49
C GLY A 260 -0.63 15.86 19.50
N GLN A 261 -1.45 14.90 19.13
CA GLN A 261 -1.88 13.79 20.00
C GLN A 261 -1.21 12.48 19.59
N ALA A 262 -1.02 11.57 20.56
CA ALA A 262 -0.56 10.22 20.24
C ALA A 262 -1.58 9.52 19.31
N PRO A 263 -1.13 8.67 18.38
CA PRO A 263 -2.03 7.91 17.52
C PRO A 263 -2.97 7.06 18.35
N THR A 264 -4.24 7.00 17.93
CA THR A 264 -5.27 6.20 18.58
C THR A 264 -5.65 5.00 17.71
N LYS A 265 -6.47 4.12 18.28
CA LYS A 265 -7.02 2.98 17.55
C LYS A 265 -7.92 3.44 16.38
N GLU A 266 -8.63 4.54 16.58
CA GLU A 266 -9.50 5.15 15.57
C GLU A 266 -8.69 5.72 14.40
N SER A 267 -7.47 6.18 14.63
CA SER A 267 -6.55 6.60 13.56
C SER A 267 -5.96 5.41 12.79
N ASN A 268 -6.12 4.19 13.31
CA ASN A 268 -5.53 2.95 12.78
C ASN A 268 -3.99 3.02 12.57
N LEU A 269 -3.33 3.91 13.27
CA LEU A 269 -1.88 4.09 13.23
C LEU A 269 -1.19 3.44 14.42
N ALA A 270 -1.95 3.18 15.49
CA ALA A 270 -1.49 2.45 16.66
C ALA A 270 -2.52 1.41 17.08
N ASN A 271 -2.04 0.31 17.61
CA ASN A 271 -2.88 -0.64 18.34
C ASN A 271 -2.59 -0.46 19.82
N SER A 272 -3.55 0.08 20.57
CA SER A 272 -3.40 0.34 22.00
C SER A 272 -3.15 -0.91 22.85
N ASP A 273 -3.47 -2.09 22.28
CA ASP A 273 -3.30 -3.37 22.96
C ASP A 273 -1.90 -3.97 22.73
N VAL A 274 -1.05 -3.28 21.94
CA VAL A 274 0.30 -3.74 21.61
C VAL A 274 1.32 -3.02 22.46
N GLN A 275 2.07 -3.79 23.22
CA GLN A 275 3.27 -3.30 23.89
C GLN A 275 4.48 -3.62 23.01
N VAL A 276 5.22 -2.59 22.63
CA VAL A 276 6.45 -2.72 21.85
C VAL A 276 7.63 -2.42 22.73
N SER A 277 8.52 -3.38 22.89
CA SER A 277 9.84 -3.17 23.48
C SER A 277 10.91 -3.27 22.39
N VAL A 278 11.83 -2.32 22.36
CA VAL A 278 12.97 -2.33 21.45
C VAL A 278 14.21 -2.71 22.24
N GLN A 279 14.82 -3.83 21.88
CA GLN A 279 16.09 -4.25 22.45
C GLN A 279 17.20 -3.97 21.46
N LYS A 280 18.25 -3.31 21.94
CA LYS A 280 19.45 -3.03 21.17
C LYS A 280 20.45 -4.15 21.40
N GLU A 281 20.74 -4.93 20.37
CA GLU A 281 21.74 -5.99 20.43
C GLU A 281 22.98 -5.62 19.61
N ALA A 282 24.14 -5.86 20.17
CA ALA A 282 25.38 -5.79 19.43
C ALA A 282 25.54 -7.06 18.59
N THR A 283 25.62 -6.91 17.27
CA THR A 283 25.92 -8.01 16.37
C THR A 283 27.43 -8.05 16.14
N PRO A 284 28.12 -9.16 16.46
CA PRO A 284 29.57 -9.27 16.22
C PRO A 284 29.91 -9.01 14.75
N GLY A 285 30.83 -8.09 14.51
CA GLY A 285 31.25 -7.71 13.16
C GLY A 285 30.37 -6.75 12.39
N ALA A 286 29.22 -6.32 12.95
CA ALA A 286 28.38 -5.29 12.34
C ALA A 286 28.80 -3.89 12.79
N SER A 287 28.79 -2.93 11.86
CA SER A 287 29.09 -1.52 12.15
C SER A 287 27.99 -0.82 12.96
N ALA A 288 26.79 -1.36 12.95
CA ALA A 288 25.64 -0.86 13.72
C ALA A 288 24.96 -1.98 14.51
N PRO A 289 24.38 -1.65 15.67
CA PRO A 289 23.64 -2.62 16.47
C PRO A 289 22.33 -3.05 15.76
N LEU A 290 21.98 -4.31 15.94
CA LEU A 290 20.66 -4.82 15.55
C LEU A 290 19.60 -4.38 16.56
N TYR A 291 18.49 -3.85 16.08
CA TYR A 291 17.34 -3.53 16.91
C TYR A 291 16.28 -4.63 16.77
N ARG A 292 15.91 -5.24 17.89
CA ARG A 292 14.81 -6.20 17.95
C ARG A 292 13.60 -5.59 18.64
N THR A 293 12.44 -5.81 18.04
CA THR A 293 11.17 -5.37 18.60
C THR A 293 10.40 -6.58 19.08
N GLN A 294 10.16 -6.67 20.39
CA GLN A 294 9.24 -7.66 20.94
C GLN A 294 7.84 -7.06 21.00
N VAL A 295 6.87 -7.78 20.48
CA VAL A 295 5.47 -7.36 20.45
C VAL A 295 4.62 -8.38 21.17
N THR A 296 3.86 -7.92 22.15
CA THR A 296 2.80 -8.70 22.80
C THR A 296 1.46 -8.29 22.19
N LEU A 297 1.03 -8.93 21.17
CA LEU A 297 -0.31 -9.00 20.52
C LEU A 297 -1.35 -7.89 20.81
N PRO A 298 -2.30 -7.67 19.90
CA PRO A 298 -2.39 -8.11 18.52
C PRO A 298 -1.65 -7.19 17.55
N ALA A 299 -1.43 -7.66 16.32
CA ALA A 299 -0.79 -6.89 15.28
C ALA A 299 -1.56 -5.61 14.95
N GLY A 300 -0.87 -4.50 14.82
CA GLY A 300 -1.41 -3.27 14.27
C GLY A 300 -1.74 -3.43 12.78
N HIS A 301 -2.55 -2.52 12.25
CA HIS A 301 -2.83 -2.51 10.82
C HIS A 301 -1.64 -1.95 10.04
N PRO A 302 -1.34 -2.49 8.86
CA PRO A 302 -0.26 -1.98 8.03
C PRO A 302 -0.53 -0.55 7.58
N ILE A 303 0.55 0.23 7.45
CA ILE A 303 0.53 1.61 6.96
C ILE A 303 0.91 1.58 5.48
N ASN A 304 0.03 2.10 4.61
CA ASN A 304 0.43 2.49 3.27
C ASN A 304 0.83 3.96 3.30
N TRP A 305 2.01 4.26 2.81
CA TRP A 305 2.54 5.61 2.75
C TRP A 305 3.41 5.85 1.51
N ASP A 306 3.55 7.11 1.15
CA ASP A 306 4.39 7.54 0.05
C ASP A 306 4.93 8.95 0.28
N ILE A 307 5.98 9.30 -0.44
CA ILE A 307 6.73 10.54 -0.25
C ILE A 307 6.71 11.40 -1.52
N THR A 308 6.69 12.71 -1.35
CA THR A 308 6.84 13.65 -2.47
C THR A 308 8.17 13.49 -3.18
N PRO A 309 8.26 13.79 -4.49
CA PRO A 309 9.50 13.66 -5.26
C PRO A 309 10.70 14.44 -4.69
N ASP A 310 10.44 15.52 -3.96
CA ASP A 310 11.49 16.28 -3.26
C ASP A 310 11.89 15.68 -1.90
N GLY A 311 11.26 14.57 -1.49
CA GLY A 311 11.58 13.85 -0.26
C GLY A 311 11.21 14.58 1.03
N LYS A 312 10.39 15.65 1.00
CA LYS A 312 10.12 16.49 2.17
C LYS A 312 8.78 16.25 2.82
N THR A 313 7.82 15.71 2.09
CA THR A 313 6.47 15.46 2.59
C THR A 313 6.11 14.00 2.45
N LEU A 314 5.70 13.39 3.56
CA LEU A 314 5.23 12.01 3.61
C LEU A 314 3.71 12.02 3.78
N TYR A 315 3.02 11.22 2.97
CA TYR A 315 1.61 10.93 3.15
C TYR A 315 1.41 9.51 3.63
N SER A 316 0.44 9.30 4.49
CA SER A 316 0.09 7.98 5.03
C SER A 316 -1.41 7.74 4.91
N LEU A 317 -1.76 6.55 4.44
CA LEU A 317 -3.12 6.04 4.37
C LEU A 317 -3.19 4.74 5.18
N PRO A 318 -3.65 4.79 6.43
CA PRO A 318 -3.81 3.59 7.24
C PRO A 318 -4.89 2.69 6.63
N MET A 319 -4.62 1.39 6.62
CA MET A 319 -5.53 0.40 6.09
C MET A 319 -6.86 0.39 6.86
N SER A 320 -7.96 0.21 6.15
CA SER A 320 -9.31 0.14 6.72
C SER A 320 -9.81 1.42 7.40
N THR A 321 -9.18 2.56 7.13
CA THR A 321 -9.69 3.89 7.50
C THR A 321 -10.03 4.71 6.28
N ASN A 322 -10.87 5.72 6.46
CA ASN A 322 -11.22 6.69 5.42
C ASN A 322 -10.56 8.05 5.69
N ASN A 323 -9.36 8.02 6.26
CA ASN A 323 -8.58 9.21 6.60
C ASN A 323 -7.14 9.05 6.12
N ALA A 324 -6.54 10.14 5.70
CA ALA A 324 -5.11 10.21 5.39
C ALA A 324 -4.41 11.25 6.25
N TYR A 325 -3.11 11.10 6.35
CA TYR A 325 -2.26 11.95 7.18
C TYR A 325 -1.06 12.46 6.38
N VAL A 326 -0.58 13.64 6.76
CA VAL A 326 0.58 14.27 6.13
C VAL A 326 1.63 14.64 7.19
N TYR A 327 2.90 14.44 6.85
CA TYR A 327 4.04 14.70 7.72
C TYR A 327 5.07 15.57 6.99
N ASP A 328 5.58 16.58 7.67
CA ASP A 328 6.68 17.42 7.20
C ASP A 328 8.03 16.86 7.66
N LEU A 329 8.75 16.20 6.77
CA LEU A 329 10.03 15.56 7.07
C LEU A 329 11.18 16.55 7.24
N THR A 330 10.95 17.83 7.00
CA THR A 330 11.94 18.88 7.29
C THR A 330 11.99 19.22 8.79
N LYS A 331 10.95 18.86 9.54
CA LYS A 331 10.82 19.07 10.99
C LYS A 331 11.05 17.76 11.74
N THR A 332 12.31 17.35 11.83
CA THR A 332 12.64 16.05 12.40
C THR A 332 13.41 16.16 13.71
N GLY A 333 12.69 16.03 14.82
CA GLY A 333 13.23 15.63 16.11
C GLY A 333 13.13 14.11 16.32
N ASP A 334 12.83 13.70 17.56
CA ASP A 334 12.48 12.33 17.98
C ASP A 334 11.02 11.95 17.68
N THR A 335 10.26 12.89 17.14
CA THR A 335 8.82 12.77 16.89
C THR A 335 8.50 13.09 15.44
N LEU A 336 7.77 12.20 14.79
CA LEU A 336 7.17 12.44 13.47
C LEU A 336 5.77 13.02 13.70
N ALA A 337 5.66 14.35 13.55
CA ALA A 337 4.41 15.07 13.77
C ALA A 337 3.58 15.11 12.49
N GLY A 338 2.44 14.44 12.50
CA GLY A 338 1.48 14.40 11.40
C GLY A 338 0.29 15.32 11.62
N LYS A 339 -0.38 15.60 10.52
CA LYS A 339 -1.68 16.27 10.48
C LYS A 339 -2.70 15.43 9.76
N SER A 340 -3.92 15.40 10.27
CA SER A 340 -5.04 14.78 9.57
C SER A 340 -5.42 15.60 8.34
N LEU A 341 -5.62 14.93 7.21
CA LEU A 341 -6.23 15.53 6.01
C LEU A 341 -7.76 15.46 6.05
N GLY A 342 -8.30 14.76 7.05
CA GLY A 342 -9.74 14.49 7.18
C GLY A 342 -10.21 13.31 6.34
N THR A 343 -11.52 13.18 6.28
CA THR A 343 -12.21 12.08 5.58
C THR A 343 -12.04 12.20 4.08
N LEU A 344 -11.62 11.11 3.44
CA LEU A 344 -11.35 11.04 1.99
C LEU A 344 -12.64 10.97 1.17
N VAL A 345 -13.57 10.09 1.54
CA VAL A 345 -14.87 9.94 0.90
C VAL A 345 -15.96 10.12 1.95
N GLN A 346 -16.73 11.18 1.83
CA GLN A 346 -17.76 11.53 2.81
C GLN A 346 -18.90 10.49 2.80
N GLY A 347 -19.26 10.00 3.98
CA GLY A 347 -20.36 9.06 4.14
C GLY A 347 -20.06 7.61 3.79
N ALA A 348 -18.87 7.32 3.24
CA ALA A 348 -18.53 5.98 2.81
C ALA A 348 -18.36 5.00 3.98
N LYS A 349 -18.92 3.82 3.81
CA LYS A 349 -18.57 2.62 4.59
C LYS A 349 -17.42 1.94 3.90
N THR A 350 -16.19 2.26 4.30
CA THR A 350 -14.99 1.75 3.65
C THR A 350 -14.80 0.27 3.88
N THR A 351 -14.46 -0.46 2.82
CA THR A 351 -14.05 -1.87 2.86
C THR A 351 -12.56 -2.03 2.65
N ASP A 352 -11.93 -1.12 1.89
CA ASP A 352 -10.51 -1.12 1.62
C ASP A 352 -10.00 0.28 1.30
N CYS A 353 -8.90 0.69 1.92
CA CYS A 353 -8.27 1.99 1.76
C CYS A 353 -6.75 1.85 1.57
N ARG A 354 -6.28 0.82 0.89
CA ARG A 354 -4.85 0.53 0.80
C ARG A 354 -4.15 1.14 -0.41
N ALA A 355 -4.91 1.53 -1.43
CA ALA A 355 -4.33 1.99 -2.68
C ALA A 355 -4.02 3.49 -2.61
N MET A 356 -2.74 3.84 -2.62
CA MET A 356 -2.28 5.22 -2.73
C MET A 356 -0.91 5.33 -3.39
N CYS A 357 -0.67 6.50 -3.97
CA CYS A 357 0.65 6.94 -4.41
C CYS A 357 0.79 8.45 -4.25
N VAL A 358 2.03 8.95 -4.36
CA VAL A 358 2.32 10.36 -4.57
C VAL A 358 2.84 10.54 -5.99
N GLY A 359 2.16 11.36 -6.75
CA GLY A 359 2.49 11.62 -8.15
C GLY A 359 3.67 12.57 -8.34
N PRO A 360 4.10 12.77 -9.60
CA PRO A 360 5.29 13.56 -9.95
C PRO A 360 5.24 15.02 -9.51
N LYS A 361 4.04 15.55 -9.28
CA LYS A 361 3.82 16.95 -8.81
C LYS A 361 3.54 17.03 -7.31
N GLY A 362 3.75 15.94 -6.57
CA GLY A 362 3.49 15.88 -5.13
C GLY A 362 2.02 15.70 -4.74
N THR A 363 1.15 15.43 -5.70
CA THR A 363 -0.26 15.11 -5.44
C THR A 363 -0.37 13.72 -4.83
N MET A 364 -0.99 13.59 -3.68
CA MET A 364 -1.42 12.30 -3.15
C MET A 364 -2.66 11.84 -3.92
N TRP A 365 -2.65 10.61 -4.40
CA TRP A 365 -3.79 9.91 -4.98
C TRP A 365 -4.13 8.70 -4.12
N ALA A 366 -5.42 8.47 -3.93
CA ALA A 366 -5.93 7.31 -3.23
C ALA A 366 -7.13 6.72 -3.97
N ALA A 367 -7.22 5.41 -4.01
CA ALA A 367 -8.38 4.69 -4.50
C ALA A 367 -9.07 4.01 -3.32
N ILE A 368 -10.27 4.44 -3.00
CA ILE A 368 -11.02 4.06 -1.79
C ILE A 368 -12.21 3.21 -2.20
N THR A 369 -12.23 1.97 -1.73
CA THR A 369 -13.35 1.06 -1.96
C THR A 369 -14.34 1.17 -0.81
N GLU A 370 -15.60 1.42 -1.12
CA GLU A 370 -16.70 1.42 -0.17
C GLU A 370 -17.70 0.29 -0.41
N SER A 371 -18.43 -0.09 0.63
CA SER A 371 -19.61 -0.94 0.50
C SER A 371 -20.80 -0.13 0.04
N HIS A 372 -21.51 -0.59 -0.99
CA HIS A 372 -22.70 0.06 -1.53
C HIS A 372 -23.81 -0.95 -1.78
N SER A 373 -25.02 -0.67 -1.30
CA SER A 373 -26.15 -1.61 -1.31
C SER A 373 -26.57 -2.08 -2.70
N LYS A 374 -26.49 -1.22 -3.72
CA LYS A 374 -26.94 -1.51 -5.08
C LYS A 374 -25.91 -2.23 -5.94
N VAL A 375 -24.63 -1.94 -5.72
CA VAL A 375 -23.53 -2.46 -6.59
C VAL A 375 -22.53 -3.34 -5.84
N GLY A 376 -22.70 -3.51 -4.54
CA GLY A 376 -21.85 -4.29 -3.65
C GLY A 376 -20.62 -3.52 -3.21
N GLN A 377 -19.74 -3.16 -4.13
CA GLN A 377 -18.56 -2.35 -3.86
C GLN A 377 -18.43 -1.26 -4.93
N LEU A 378 -17.93 -0.12 -4.53
CA LEU A 378 -17.77 1.07 -5.34
C LEU A 378 -16.39 1.68 -5.08
N LEU A 379 -15.64 1.94 -6.13
CA LEU A 379 -14.32 2.54 -6.04
C LEU A 379 -14.41 4.04 -6.27
N HIS A 380 -13.91 4.83 -5.33
CA HIS A 380 -13.70 6.28 -5.46
C HIS A 380 -12.25 6.60 -5.77
N LEU A 381 -12.02 7.60 -6.61
CA LEU A 381 -10.71 8.19 -6.84
C LEU A 381 -10.63 9.52 -6.11
N VAL A 382 -9.65 9.64 -5.23
CA VAL A 382 -9.45 10.80 -4.36
C VAL A 382 -8.07 11.38 -4.58
N SER A 383 -7.94 12.71 -4.55
CA SER A 383 -6.65 13.39 -4.56
C SER A 383 -6.53 14.44 -3.47
N TYR A 384 -5.29 14.74 -3.10
CA TYR A 384 -4.93 15.88 -2.25
C TYR A 384 -3.65 16.53 -2.79
N ARG A 385 -3.70 17.80 -3.09
CA ARG A 385 -2.53 18.58 -3.53
C ARG A 385 -1.96 19.36 -2.36
N PRO A 386 -0.64 19.56 -2.29
CA PRO A 386 -0.07 20.44 -1.30
C PRO A 386 -0.74 21.82 -1.35
N GLY A 387 -1.28 22.26 -0.21
CA GLY A 387 -2.00 23.53 -0.08
C GLY A 387 -3.52 23.43 -0.23
N ASP A 388 -4.08 22.31 -0.62
CA ASP A 388 -5.53 22.10 -0.60
C ASP A 388 -6.05 22.15 0.85
N LYS A 389 -7.28 22.65 1.03
CA LYS A 389 -7.93 22.71 2.35
C LYS A 389 -8.41 21.34 2.84
N ALA A 390 -8.73 20.45 1.90
CA ALA A 390 -9.23 19.09 2.15
C ALA A 390 -9.00 18.20 0.93
N PRO A 391 -9.03 16.88 1.09
CA PRO A 391 -9.02 15.94 -0.03
C PRO A 391 -10.21 16.19 -0.97
N ARG A 392 -9.98 15.96 -2.25
CA ARG A 392 -10.99 16.05 -3.29
C ARG A 392 -11.40 14.64 -3.72
N ASP A 393 -12.63 14.27 -3.46
CA ASP A 393 -13.26 13.11 -4.08
C ASP A 393 -13.70 13.48 -5.51
N HIS A 394 -13.13 12.80 -6.51
CA HIS A 394 -13.47 12.98 -7.92
C HIS A 394 -14.76 12.24 -8.28
N GLY A 395 -15.17 11.31 -7.46
CA GLY A 395 -16.34 10.47 -7.63
C GLY A 395 -16.00 8.99 -7.88
N PRO A 396 -17.04 8.16 -8.01
CA PRO A 396 -16.89 6.75 -8.26
C PRO A 396 -16.37 6.47 -9.67
N VAL A 397 -15.51 5.45 -9.80
CA VAL A 397 -14.87 5.07 -11.06
C VAL A 397 -15.81 4.16 -11.87
N SER A 398 -16.01 4.51 -13.13
CA SER A 398 -16.70 3.70 -14.11
C SER A 398 -15.76 3.18 -15.20
N VAL A 399 -16.10 2.04 -15.80
CA VAL A 399 -15.34 1.43 -16.90
C VAL A 399 -16.08 1.68 -18.21
N SER A 400 -15.44 2.39 -19.14
CA SER A 400 -16.03 2.79 -20.43
C SER A 400 -16.03 1.69 -21.48
N ASN A 401 -15.17 0.69 -21.32
CA ASN A 401 -15.01 -0.45 -22.24
C ASN A 401 -15.17 -1.80 -21.50
N PRO A 402 -16.33 -2.11 -20.89
CA PRO A 402 -16.49 -3.26 -19.98
C PRO A 402 -16.27 -4.63 -20.64
N ASN A 403 -16.27 -4.69 -21.96
CA ASN A 403 -16.05 -5.90 -22.73
C ASN A 403 -14.60 -6.01 -23.26
N PHE A 404 -13.64 -5.37 -22.61
CA PHE A 404 -12.23 -5.36 -23.01
C PHE A 404 -11.54 -6.73 -22.89
N THR A 405 -12.11 -7.66 -22.16
CA THR A 405 -11.64 -9.04 -22.04
C THR A 405 -12.81 -9.99 -21.88
N GLU A 406 -12.66 -11.19 -22.39
CA GLU A 406 -13.51 -12.32 -22.02
C GLU A 406 -13.02 -12.86 -20.67
N PHE A 407 -13.93 -12.99 -19.72
CA PHE A 407 -13.64 -13.50 -18.39
C PHE A 407 -13.47 -15.03 -18.40
N VAL A 408 -12.48 -15.52 -19.10
CA VAL A 408 -12.16 -16.92 -19.21
C VAL A 408 -10.73 -17.21 -18.82
N ASP A 409 -10.48 -18.40 -18.27
CA ASP A 409 -9.12 -18.89 -18.01
C ASP A 409 -8.39 -19.25 -19.32
N LYS A 410 -7.17 -19.78 -19.19
CA LYS A 410 -6.35 -20.24 -20.33
C LYS A 410 -7.03 -21.33 -21.17
N ASP A 411 -7.96 -22.07 -20.59
CA ASP A 411 -8.68 -23.20 -21.22
C ASP A 411 -10.06 -22.77 -21.77
N GLY A 412 -10.39 -21.46 -21.74
CA GLY A 412 -11.64 -20.90 -22.21
C GLY A 412 -12.83 -21.06 -21.26
N LYS A 413 -12.60 -21.54 -20.03
CA LYS A 413 -13.64 -21.63 -19.01
C LYS A 413 -13.87 -20.29 -18.36
N PRO A 414 -15.14 -19.92 -18.06
CA PRO A 414 -15.41 -18.74 -17.27
C PRO A 414 -14.59 -18.78 -15.97
N LEU A 415 -13.80 -17.71 -15.75
CA LEU A 415 -13.10 -17.57 -14.49
C LEU A 415 -14.12 -17.46 -13.36
N PRO A 416 -13.91 -18.13 -12.22
CA PRO A 416 -14.83 -18.10 -11.07
C PRO A 416 -14.71 -16.74 -10.38
N PHE A 417 -14.84 -15.67 -11.13
CA PHE A 417 -14.76 -14.33 -10.58
C PHE A 417 -15.98 -13.99 -9.78
N HIS A 418 -15.74 -13.45 -8.64
CA HIS A 418 -16.68 -12.74 -7.79
C HIS A 418 -17.27 -11.50 -8.50
N GLY A 419 -17.58 -11.58 -9.80
CA GLY A 419 -18.08 -10.50 -10.61
C GLY A 419 -17.28 -9.21 -10.35
N GLY A 420 -16.09 -9.08 -10.92
CA GLY A 420 -15.16 -7.97 -10.68
C GLY A 420 -15.72 -6.60 -11.04
N PHE A 421 -16.81 -6.57 -11.83
CA PHE A 421 -17.54 -5.35 -12.12
C PHE A 421 -18.97 -5.40 -11.54
N GLY A 422 -19.42 -4.23 -11.05
CA GLY A 422 -20.81 -3.97 -10.73
C GLY A 422 -21.51 -3.27 -11.89
N LYS A 423 -22.84 -3.28 -11.88
CA LYS A 423 -23.66 -2.50 -12.84
C LYS A 423 -24.67 -1.65 -12.09
N PHE A 424 -24.82 -0.42 -12.57
CA PHE A 424 -25.88 0.50 -12.18
C PHE A 424 -26.46 1.12 -13.45
N GLY A 425 -27.61 0.62 -13.90
CA GLY A 425 -28.12 0.93 -15.25
C GLY A 425 -27.10 0.52 -16.30
N ASP A 426 -26.73 1.46 -17.17
CA ASP A 426 -25.73 1.26 -18.22
C ASP A 426 -24.28 1.49 -17.75
N VAL A 427 -24.10 1.95 -16.50
CA VAL A 427 -22.78 2.20 -15.95
C VAL A 427 -22.18 0.92 -15.41
N THR A 428 -20.96 0.59 -15.85
CA THR A 428 -20.16 -0.49 -15.30
C THR A 428 -19.13 0.08 -14.32
N THR A 429 -19.09 -0.46 -13.10
CA THR A 429 -18.19 -0.04 -12.03
C THR A 429 -17.18 -1.15 -11.72
N THR A 430 -16.01 -0.80 -11.18
CA THR A 430 -15.10 -1.80 -10.63
C THR A 430 -15.43 -2.10 -9.17
N LYS A 431 -15.37 -3.37 -8.80
CA LYS A 431 -15.68 -3.84 -7.44
C LYS A 431 -14.43 -4.00 -6.57
N TYR A 432 -13.34 -4.48 -7.16
CA TYR A 432 -12.15 -4.83 -6.42
C TYR A 432 -10.93 -4.10 -6.95
N VAL A 433 -10.48 -3.13 -6.17
CA VAL A 433 -9.18 -2.50 -6.33
C VAL A 433 -8.50 -2.55 -4.98
N ILE A 434 -7.36 -3.25 -4.91
CA ILE A 434 -6.75 -3.44 -3.61
C ILE A 434 -5.61 -2.46 -3.38
N LEU A 435 -4.66 -2.25 -4.31
CA LEU A 435 -3.42 -1.64 -3.85
C LEU A 435 -2.70 -0.73 -4.84
N GLY A 436 -2.84 -0.91 -6.12
CA GLY A 436 -2.02 -0.19 -7.09
C GLY A 436 -2.67 1.09 -7.59
N VAL A 437 -2.06 2.22 -7.31
CA VAL A 437 -2.35 3.51 -7.95
C VAL A 437 -1.03 4.13 -8.39
N CYS A 438 -0.99 4.75 -9.58
CA CYS A 438 0.15 5.47 -10.10
C CYS A 438 -0.32 6.68 -10.91
N GLU A 439 0.12 7.90 -10.57
CA GLU A 439 0.01 9.05 -11.45
C GLU A 439 1.22 9.08 -12.37
N ALA A 440 1.00 9.05 -13.67
CA ALA A 440 2.05 9.20 -14.66
C ALA A 440 2.42 10.68 -14.88
N LYS A 441 3.58 10.92 -15.50
CA LYS A 441 4.03 12.28 -15.87
C LYS A 441 3.09 12.98 -16.84
N SER A 442 2.29 12.22 -17.58
CA SER A 442 1.19 12.75 -18.42
C SER A 442 0.06 13.37 -17.61
N GLY A 443 -0.04 13.06 -16.32
CA GLY A 443 -1.19 13.39 -15.47
C GLY A 443 -2.31 12.36 -15.51
N ASP A 444 -2.19 11.30 -16.31
CA ASP A 444 -3.11 10.16 -16.27
C ASP A 444 -2.89 9.39 -14.98
N VAL A 445 -3.98 8.90 -14.38
CA VAL A 445 -3.95 8.05 -13.19
C VAL A 445 -4.31 6.62 -13.55
N TYR A 446 -3.43 5.69 -13.17
CA TYR A 446 -3.60 4.27 -13.42
C TYR A 446 -3.92 3.55 -12.11
N ILE A 447 -4.91 2.66 -12.16
CA ILE A 447 -5.42 1.93 -10.99
C ILE A 447 -5.44 0.45 -11.35
N MET A 448 -4.91 -0.39 -10.45
CA MET A 448 -4.92 -1.84 -10.64
C MET A 448 -6.24 -2.43 -10.14
N ALA A 449 -7.04 -2.93 -11.07
CA ALA A 449 -8.25 -3.69 -10.73
C ALA A 449 -7.92 -5.17 -10.52
N LEU A 450 -8.50 -5.76 -9.48
CA LEU A 450 -8.14 -7.12 -9.07
C LEU A 450 -8.81 -8.19 -9.95
N HIS A 451 -10.08 -8.01 -10.26
CA HIS A 451 -10.86 -8.97 -11.03
C HIS A 451 -11.71 -8.29 -12.11
N PRO A 452 -11.43 -8.51 -13.39
CA PRO A 452 -10.25 -9.18 -13.94
C PRO A 452 -9.00 -8.36 -13.67
N TYR A 453 -7.84 -9.03 -13.60
CA TYR A 453 -6.58 -8.33 -13.40
C TYR A 453 -6.30 -7.40 -14.59
N SER A 454 -6.41 -6.13 -14.31
CA SER A 454 -6.39 -5.10 -15.35
C SER A 454 -5.90 -3.77 -14.81
N VAL A 455 -5.47 -2.92 -15.72
CA VAL A 455 -5.13 -1.52 -15.45
C VAL A 455 -6.30 -0.65 -15.90
N LEU A 456 -6.82 0.17 -15.02
CA LEU A 456 -7.79 1.21 -15.34
C LEU A 456 -7.05 2.52 -15.54
N LYS A 457 -7.15 3.12 -16.71
CA LYS A 457 -6.61 4.45 -17.02
C LYS A 457 -7.70 5.50 -16.85
N VAL A 458 -7.50 6.44 -15.93
CA VAL A 458 -8.27 7.69 -15.85
C VAL A 458 -7.42 8.78 -16.48
N SER A 459 -7.92 9.40 -17.55
CA SER A 459 -7.16 10.42 -18.26
C SER A 459 -7.03 11.71 -17.45
N ALA A 460 -5.94 12.45 -17.68
CA ALA A 460 -5.73 13.78 -17.11
C ALA A 460 -6.89 14.74 -17.46
N GLN A 461 -7.45 14.62 -18.67
CA GLN A 461 -8.59 15.40 -19.12
C GLN A 461 -9.84 15.11 -18.29
N GLU A 462 -10.14 13.84 -17.98
CA GLU A 462 -11.26 13.44 -17.11
C GLU A 462 -11.13 14.04 -15.71
N LEU A 463 -9.92 14.16 -15.21
CA LEU A 463 -9.61 14.75 -13.90
C LEU A 463 -9.63 16.27 -13.89
N GLY A 464 -9.85 16.89 -15.06
CA GLY A 464 -9.92 18.35 -15.23
C GLY A 464 -8.56 19.04 -15.19
N ALA A 465 -7.48 18.33 -15.48
CA ALA A 465 -6.21 18.93 -15.80
C ALA A 465 -6.38 19.71 -17.11
N LYS A 466 -6.16 21.03 -17.07
CA LYS A 466 -6.02 21.83 -18.28
C LYS A 466 -4.61 21.58 -18.81
N ASP A 467 -4.52 21.33 -20.13
CA ASP A 467 -3.26 21.23 -20.86
C ASP A 467 -2.35 22.43 -20.63
#